data_35a01f085bf8df2c9d3c63307ce099dc
#
_entry.id   35a01f085bf8df2c9d3c63307ce099dc
#
_cell.length_a   1.000
_cell.length_b   1.000
_cell.length_c   1.000
_cell.angle_alpha   90.00
_cell.angle_beta   90.00
_cell.angle_gamma   90.00
#
_symmetry.space_group_name_H-M   'P 1'
#
loop_
_entity.id
_entity.type
_entity.pdbx_description
1 polymer ?
#
loop_
_entity_poly.entity_id
_entity_poly.type
_entity_poly.pdbx_seq_one_letter_code
_entity_poly.pdbx_strand_id
1 'polypeptide(L)'
;MTTISPLTSQPSKSGVLGSLAVLFAALLWGTTGTAAHFNQDVSPLATGAFAMGVGGLLQAVIAWPNILGCLGLLMAQKCRVLLGAVCVVIYPLAFYSSMHLAGVAIGTVITIATAPLAAAILERLFGHHRLTPSWYLSLALGIAGVVMMALGETGHQGMTTPLAAGQSADGRLAFTDELARLAGIALGIIAGVTYAAYSLIARRMMEGGIHARAAMGSLFGVAGIALIAGLGLSMLVADPRLFATAGNAGVALYMALVPMFLGYLAFGYGLKTITASKATLLTLFEPLVAALLAVTIVGEHIAPLGWLGMVLIAVCLVIQVKPQRSIE
;
A
#
# COMPACT_ATOMS: atom_id res chain seq x y z
N MET A 1 26.04 -26.82 -41.32
CA MET A 1 24.64 -26.50 -40.84
C MET A 1 24.59 -26.78 -39.36
N THR A 2 24.87 -25.77 -38.56
CA THR A 2 24.80 -25.82 -37.08
C THR A 2 23.39 -25.37 -36.68
N THR A 3 22.58 -26.29 -36.24
CA THR A 3 21.25 -26.07 -35.70
C THR A 3 21.36 -25.28 -34.38
N ILE A 4 21.02 -24.01 -34.44
CA ILE A 4 20.83 -23.16 -33.25
C ILE A 4 19.53 -23.60 -32.60
N SER A 5 19.63 -24.35 -31.50
CA SER A 5 18.48 -24.62 -30.63
C SER A 5 17.96 -23.30 -30.06
N PRO A 6 16.64 -23.02 -30.11
CA PRO A 6 16.08 -21.85 -29.46
C PRO A 6 16.27 -21.98 -27.94
N LEU A 7 17.07 -21.09 -27.37
CA LEU A 7 17.16 -20.91 -25.92
C LEU A 7 15.78 -20.52 -25.41
N THR A 8 15.01 -21.50 -24.96
CA THR A 8 13.83 -21.27 -24.12
C THR A 8 14.32 -20.62 -22.84
N SER A 9 14.23 -19.30 -22.75
CA SER A 9 14.51 -18.56 -21.53
C SER A 9 13.55 -19.06 -20.44
N GLN A 10 14.04 -19.95 -19.58
CA GLN A 10 13.29 -20.35 -18.39
C GLN A 10 12.98 -19.10 -17.56
N PRO A 11 11.78 -18.97 -17.01
CA PRO A 11 11.43 -17.88 -16.12
C PRO A 11 12.42 -17.85 -14.97
N SER A 12 13.05 -16.70 -14.72
CA SER A 12 14.05 -16.63 -13.65
C SER A 12 13.33 -16.95 -12.32
N LYS A 13 13.76 -18.02 -11.66
CA LYS A 13 13.19 -18.44 -10.35
C LYS A 13 13.12 -17.28 -9.35
N SER A 14 14.00 -16.29 -9.49
CA SER A 14 14.06 -15.09 -8.66
C SER A 14 12.85 -14.17 -8.86
N GLY A 15 12.31 -14.00 -10.08
CA GLY A 15 11.15 -13.14 -10.33
C GLY A 15 9.83 -13.72 -9.79
N VAL A 16 9.69 -15.07 -9.83
CA VAL A 16 8.54 -15.74 -9.21
C VAL A 16 8.58 -15.59 -7.71
N LEU A 17 9.75 -15.84 -7.09
CA LEU A 17 9.91 -15.69 -5.64
C LEU A 17 9.65 -14.25 -5.17
N GLY A 18 10.09 -13.24 -5.96
CA GLY A 18 9.78 -11.85 -5.67
C GLY A 18 8.28 -11.53 -5.77
N SER A 19 7.60 -12.09 -6.76
CA SER A 19 6.14 -11.93 -6.87
C SER A 19 5.41 -12.57 -5.67
N LEU A 20 5.84 -13.77 -5.24
CA LEU A 20 5.28 -14.44 -4.07
C LEU A 20 5.55 -13.65 -2.77
N ALA A 21 6.72 -13.03 -2.64
CA ALA A 21 7.03 -12.19 -1.48
C ALA A 21 6.14 -10.94 -1.42
N VAL A 22 5.83 -10.32 -2.56
CA VAL A 22 4.88 -9.20 -2.60
C VAL A 22 3.44 -9.66 -2.30
N LEU A 23 3.02 -10.81 -2.81
CA LEU A 23 1.70 -11.37 -2.47
C LEU A 23 1.60 -11.69 -0.97
N PHE A 24 2.68 -12.21 -0.37
CA PHE A 24 2.73 -12.41 1.08
C PHE A 24 2.65 -11.09 1.86
N ALA A 25 3.31 -10.03 1.41
CA ALA A 25 3.15 -8.70 1.99
C ALA A 25 1.70 -8.22 1.90
N ALA A 26 1.07 -8.33 0.73
CA ALA A 26 -0.31 -7.95 0.51
C ALA A 26 -1.31 -8.79 1.35
N LEU A 27 -1.01 -10.09 1.56
CA LEU A 27 -1.76 -10.93 2.51
C LEU A 27 -1.74 -10.32 3.91
N LEU A 28 -0.55 -9.94 4.41
CA LEU A 28 -0.42 -9.35 5.73
C LEU A 28 -1.12 -7.98 5.82
N TRP A 29 -1.02 -7.16 4.78
CA TRP A 29 -1.72 -5.87 4.73
C TRP A 29 -3.23 -6.03 4.68
N GLY A 30 -3.76 -7.05 4.00
CA GLY A 30 -5.19 -7.36 3.96
C GLY A 30 -5.80 -7.67 5.32
N THR A 31 -4.98 -8.03 6.33
CA THR A 31 -5.46 -8.24 7.71
C THR A 31 -5.71 -6.95 8.48
N THR A 32 -5.21 -5.79 8.00
CA THR A 32 -5.25 -4.51 8.72
C THR A 32 -6.66 -4.04 9.00
N GLY A 33 -7.57 -4.16 8.03
CA GLY A 33 -8.97 -3.78 8.18
C GLY A 33 -9.68 -4.59 9.26
N THR A 34 -9.49 -5.91 9.25
CA THR A 34 -10.04 -6.81 10.28
C THR A 34 -9.46 -6.50 11.66
N ALA A 35 -8.15 -6.26 11.77
CA ALA A 35 -7.54 -5.87 13.03
C ALA A 35 -8.07 -4.53 13.55
N ALA A 36 -8.25 -3.53 12.66
CA ALA A 36 -8.81 -2.23 13.01
C ALA A 36 -10.27 -2.32 13.50
N HIS A 37 -11.04 -3.32 13.05
CA HIS A 37 -12.41 -3.56 13.55
C HIS A 37 -12.45 -3.76 15.07
N PHE A 38 -11.42 -4.36 15.65
CA PHE A 38 -11.33 -4.57 17.11
C PHE A 38 -10.81 -3.35 17.88
N ASN A 39 -10.58 -2.22 17.19
CA ASN A 39 -10.00 -1.00 17.75
C ASN A 39 -10.84 0.24 17.38
N GLN A 40 -12.16 0.19 17.56
CA GLN A 40 -13.11 1.19 17.05
C GLN A 40 -12.98 2.59 17.69
N ASP A 41 -12.47 2.66 18.92
CA ASP A 41 -12.37 3.93 19.68
C ASP A 41 -11.05 4.67 19.46
N VAL A 42 -10.18 4.17 18.56
CA VAL A 42 -8.87 4.76 18.30
C VAL A 42 -8.84 5.41 16.93
N SER A 43 -8.21 6.57 16.84
CA SER A 43 -8.00 7.26 15.57
C SER A 43 -7.23 6.36 14.59
N PRO A 44 -7.77 6.07 13.38
CA PRO A 44 -7.06 5.32 12.35
C PRO A 44 -5.72 5.95 11.96
N LEU A 45 -5.65 7.29 11.99
CA LEU A 45 -4.44 8.05 11.72
C LEU A 45 -3.36 7.78 12.77
N ALA A 46 -3.74 7.75 14.06
CA ALA A 46 -2.81 7.45 15.16
C ALA A 46 -2.32 6.00 15.09
N THR A 47 -3.23 5.04 14.86
CA THR A 47 -2.88 3.63 14.67
C THR A 47 -1.94 3.44 13.49
N GLY A 48 -2.22 4.07 12.34
CA GLY A 48 -1.39 4.00 11.15
C GLY A 48 -0.01 4.63 11.35
N ALA A 49 0.06 5.81 11.97
CA ALA A 49 1.32 6.49 12.27
C ALA A 49 2.19 5.67 13.26
N PHE A 50 1.58 5.10 14.31
CA PHE A 50 2.26 4.22 15.24
C PHE A 50 2.78 2.94 14.55
N ALA A 51 1.90 2.25 13.83
CA ALA A 51 2.23 0.99 13.19
C ALA A 51 3.35 1.17 12.14
N MET A 52 3.24 2.16 11.27
CA MET A 52 4.26 2.48 10.27
C MET A 52 5.55 3.00 10.92
N GLY A 53 5.40 3.83 11.96
CA GLY A 53 6.54 4.38 12.70
C GLY A 53 7.36 3.30 13.40
N VAL A 54 6.72 2.49 14.23
CA VAL A 54 7.39 1.38 14.95
C VAL A 54 7.89 0.31 13.97
N GLY A 55 7.06 -0.10 12.99
CA GLY A 55 7.46 -1.05 11.96
C GLY A 55 8.68 -0.57 11.17
N GLY A 56 8.75 0.72 10.84
CA GLY A 56 9.88 1.34 10.17
C GLY A 56 11.15 1.38 11.01
N LEU A 57 11.04 1.72 12.31
CA LEU A 57 12.17 1.68 13.25
C LEU A 57 12.71 0.26 13.39
N LEU A 58 11.84 -0.75 13.53
CA LEU A 58 12.24 -2.16 13.59
C LEU A 58 12.96 -2.61 12.31
N GLN A 59 12.51 -2.15 11.13
CA GLN A 59 13.21 -2.40 9.88
C GLN A 59 14.62 -1.82 9.90
N ALA A 60 14.80 -0.57 10.39
CA ALA A 60 16.09 0.06 10.51
C ALA A 60 17.01 -0.70 11.48
N VAL A 61 16.49 -1.15 12.63
CA VAL A 61 17.23 -1.93 13.63
C VAL A 61 17.74 -3.24 13.03
N ILE A 62 16.88 -4.03 12.39
CA ILE A 62 17.29 -5.30 11.75
C ILE A 62 18.23 -5.06 10.56
N ALA A 63 18.03 -3.96 9.83
CA ALA A 63 18.88 -3.60 8.71
C ALA A 63 20.20 -2.93 9.12
N TRP A 64 20.41 -2.64 10.41
CA TRP A 64 21.54 -1.85 10.90
C TRP A 64 22.90 -2.30 10.38
N PRO A 65 23.27 -3.62 10.39
CA PRO A 65 24.54 -4.06 9.82
C PRO A 65 24.65 -3.79 8.32
N ASN A 66 23.54 -3.93 7.59
CA ASN A 66 23.51 -3.67 6.14
C ASN A 66 23.56 -2.15 5.86
N ILE A 67 22.95 -1.32 6.70
CA ILE A 67 23.02 0.16 6.62
C ILE A 67 24.46 0.61 6.81
N LEU A 68 25.15 0.12 7.84
CA LEU A 68 26.56 0.44 8.09
C LEU A 68 27.45 -0.02 6.92
N GLY A 69 27.24 -1.24 6.40
CA GLY A 69 27.97 -1.76 5.23
C GLY A 69 27.73 -0.98 3.93
N CYS A 70 26.61 -0.28 3.82
CA CYS A 70 26.24 0.54 2.65
C CYS A 70 26.30 2.05 2.91
N LEU A 71 26.88 2.49 4.05
CA LEU A 71 26.80 3.89 4.50
C LEU A 71 27.33 4.88 3.45
N GLY A 72 28.44 4.58 2.80
CA GLY A 72 29.00 5.43 1.71
C GLY A 72 28.03 5.60 0.54
N LEU A 73 27.38 4.51 0.10
CA LEU A 73 26.38 4.54 -0.97
C LEU A 73 25.11 5.26 -0.55
N LEU A 74 24.67 5.10 0.71
CA LEU A 74 23.52 5.80 1.26
C LEU A 74 23.78 7.30 1.34
N MET A 75 24.98 7.72 1.79
CA MET A 75 25.38 9.13 1.81
C MET A 75 25.47 9.73 0.42
N ALA A 76 25.99 9.00 -0.57
CA ALA A 76 26.01 9.41 -1.97
C ALA A 76 24.60 9.59 -2.54
N GLN A 77 23.61 8.82 -2.03
CA GLN A 77 22.22 8.86 -2.44
C GLN A 77 21.29 9.49 -1.40
N LYS A 78 21.81 10.35 -0.50
CA LYS A 78 21.06 10.95 0.62
C LYS A 78 19.77 11.64 0.19
N CYS A 79 19.74 12.31 -0.96
CA CYS A 79 18.53 12.92 -1.49
C CYS A 79 17.43 11.89 -1.82
N ARG A 80 17.81 10.71 -2.33
CA ARG A 80 16.85 9.61 -2.56
C ARG A 80 16.35 9.03 -1.24
N VAL A 81 17.24 8.86 -0.25
CA VAL A 81 16.85 8.41 1.09
C VAL A 81 15.85 9.38 1.70
N LEU A 82 16.14 10.68 1.68
CA LEU A 82 15.27 11.69 2.26
C LEU A 82 13.94 11.78 1.50
N LEU A 83 13.97 11.84 0.16
CA LEU A 83 12.75 11.89 -0.65
C LEU A 83 11.88 10.66 -0.44
N GLY A 84 12.49 9.47 -0.40
CA GLY A 84 11.78 8.22 -0.16
C GLY A 84 11.18 8.18 1.25
N ALA A 85 11.91 8.63 2.27
CA ALA A 85 11.41 8.72 3.63
C ALA A 85 10.22 9.69 3.75
N VAL A 86 10.30 10.85 3.10
CA VAL A 86 9.17 11.81 3.01
C VAL A 86 7.95 11.16 2.37
N CYS A 87 8.13 10.41 1.28
CA CYS A 87 7.03 9.67 0.65
C CYS A 87 6.43 8.61 1.59
N VAL A 88 7.26 7.90 2.36
CA VAL A 88 6.78 6.93 3.37
C VAL A 88 6.01 7.60 4.50
N VAL A 89 6.36 8.82 4.90
CA VAL A 89 5.60 9.62 5.90
C VAL A 89 4.26 10.08 5.32
N ILE A 90 4.28 10.65 4.11
CA ILE A 90 3.08 11.22 3.49
C ILE A 90 2.05 10.13 3.18
N TYR A 91 2.49 8.95 2.72
CA TYR A 91 1.61 7.88 2.28
C TYR A 91 0.51 7.51 3.31
N PRO A 92 0.82 7.06 4.54
CA PRO A 92 -0.21 6.69 5.50
C PRO A 92 -1.06 7.88 5.96
N LEU A 93 -0.45 9.04 6.13
CA LEU A 93 -1.18 10.25 6.54
C LEU A 93 -2.21 10.67 5.49
N ALA A 94 -1.81 10.69 4.22
CA ALA A 94 -2.70 11.01 3.11
C ALA A 94 -3.78 9.92 2.91
N PHE A 95 -3.42 8.65 3.04
CA PHE A 95 -4.33 7.52 2.89
C PHE A 95 -5.46 7.54 3.94
N TYR A 96 -5.11 7.61 5.22
CA TYR A 96 -6.12 7.65 6.28
C TYR A 96 -6.96 8.94 6.25
N SER A 97 -6.36 10.09 5.91
CA SER A 97 -7.10 11.34 5.73
C SER A 97 -8.04 11.27 4.53
N SER A 98 -7.65 10.61 3.44
CA SER A 98 -8.50 10.37 2.28
C SER A 98 -9.75 9.57 2.68
N MET A 99 -9.56 8.46 3.41
CA MET A 99 -10.68 7.65 3.90
C MET A 99 -11.59 8.41 4.84
N HIS A 100 -11.05 9.29 5.67
CA HIS A 100 -11.84 10.11 6.59
C HIS A 100 -12.69 11.14 5.86
N LEU A 101 -12.14 11.81 4.83
CA LEU A 101 -12.80 12.91 4.13
C LEU A 101 -13.69 12.46 2.96
N ALA A 102 -13.26 11.45 2.18
CA ALA A 102 -13.99 10.97 1.01
C ALA A 102 -14.80 9.69 1.28
N GLY A 103 -14.64 9.09 2.47
CA GLY A 103 -15.19 7.78 2.81
C GLY A 103 -14.23 6.64 2.50
N VAL A 104 -14.33 5.56 3.27
CA VAL A 104 -13.39 4.42 3.23
C VAL A 104 -13.31 3.81 1.84
N ALA A 105 -14.45 3.53 1.21
CA ALA A 105 -14.50 2.91 -0.12
C ALA A 105 -13.83 3.79 -1.18
N ILE A 106 -14.16 5.08 -1.23
CA ILE A 106 -13.62 6.01 -2.24
C ILE A 106 -12.11 6.23 -2.01
N GLY A 107 -11.70 6.51 -0.78
CA GLY A 107 -10.30 6.75 -0.44
C GLY A 107 -9.42 5.54 -0.76
N THR A 108 -9.88 4.33 -0.43
CA THR A 108 -9.17 3.08 -0.72
C THR A 108 -9.07 2.82 -2.22
N VAL A 109 -10.18 2.89 -2.96
CA VAL A 109 -10.19 2.66 -4.42
C VAL A 109 -9.24 3.62 -5.13
N ILE A 110 -9.31 4.92 -4.81
CA ILE A 110 -8.48 5.92 -5.47
C ILE A 110 -6.99 5.67 -5.19
N THR A 111 -6.64 5.40 -3.94
CA THR A 111 -5.24 5.13 -3.56
C THR A 111 -4.70 3.88 -4.26
N ILE A 112 -5.45 2.78 -4.19
CA ILE A 112 -5.02 1.48 -4.74
C ILE A 112 -4.98 1.50 -6.28
N ALA A 113 -5.91 2.19 -6.94
CA ALA A 113 -5.90 2.34 -8.39
C ALA A 113 -4.78 3.29 -8.87
N THR A 114 -4.49 4.35 -8.12
CA THR A 114 -3.46 5.34 -8.47
C THR A 114 -2.06 4.74 -8.34
N ALA A 115 -1.79 3.89 -7.36
CA ALA A 115 -0.45 3.38 -7.08
C ALA A 115 0.20 2.64 -8.26
N PRO A 116 -0.39 1.63 -8.92
CA PRO A 116 0.22 0.98 -10.07
C PRO A 116 0.32 1.89 -11.29
N LEU A 117 -0.66 2.80 -11.51
CA LEU A 117 -0.58 3.81 -12.57
C LEU A 117 0.60 4.75 -12.37
N ALA A 118 0.74 5.31 -11.16
CA ALA A 118 1.84 6.20 -10.81
C ALA A 118 3.18 5.47 -10.90
N ALA A 119 3.28 4.22 -10.43
CA ALA A 119 4.49 3.43 -10.54
C ALA A 119 4.90 3.22 -12.01
N ALA A 120 3.96 2.90 -12.87
CA ALA A 120 4.20 2.73 -14.30
C ALA A 120 4.65 4.02 -14.98
N ILE A 121 4.00 5.13 -14.68
CA ILE A 121 4.39 6.46 -15.20
C ILE A 121 5.80 6.82 -14.71
N LEU A 122 6.08 6.69 -13.44
CA LEU A 122 7.38 6.98 -12.86
C LEU A 122 8.48 6.07 -13.41
N GLU A 123 8.21 4.77 -13.59
CA GLU A 123 9.17 3.85 -14.23
C GLU A 123 9.44 4.23 -15.69
N ARG A 124 8.42 4.67 -16.42
CA ARG A 124 8.59 5.12 -17.80
C ARG A 124 9.39 6.42 -17.89
N LEU A 125 9.14 7.37 -17.00
CA LEU A 125 9.84 8.67 -16.98
C LEU A 125 11.30 8.54 -16.56
N PHE A 126 11.57 7.70 -15.57
CA PHE A 126 12.90 7.57 -14.98
C PHE A 126 13.64 6.29 -15.36
N GLY A 127 13.01 5.30 -15.98
CA GLY A 127 13.52 3.94 -16.13
C GLY A 127 13.55 3.36 -17.53
N HIS A 128 12.89 3.97 -18.51
CA HIS A 128 12.78 3.46 -19.90
C HIS A 128 12.20 2.02 -19.99
N HIS A 129 11.61 1.47 -18.95
CA HIS A 129 10.97 0.17 -19.01
C HIS A 129 9.70 0.21 -19.85
N ARG A 130 9.61 -0.68 -20.83
CA ARG A 130 8.38 -0.85 -21.63
C ARG A 130 7.43 -1.76 -20.87
N LEU A 131 6.21 -1.29 -20.68
CA LEU A 131 5.15 -2.10 -20.10
C LEU A 131 4.59 -3.06 -21.15
N THR A 132 4.29 -4.28 -20.75
CA THR A 132 3.73 -5.31 -21.65
C THR A 132 2.23 -5.12 -21.82
N PRO A 133 1.62 -5.56 -22.96
CA PRO A 133 0.17 -5.55 -23.11
C PRO A 133 -0.57 -6.29 -22.00
N SER A 134 0.02 -7.39 -21.49
CA SER A 134 -0.53 -8.14 -20.35
C SER A 134 -0.56 -7.31 -19.06
N TRP A 135 0.38 -6.38 -18.89
CA TRP A 135 0.37 -5.45 -17.75
C TRP A 135 -0.83 -4.50 -17.82
N TYR A 136 -1.10 -3.91 -19.00
CA TYR A 136 -2.26 -3.02 -19.19
C TYR A 136 -3.59 -3.77 -18.99
N LEU A 137 -3.71 -4.99 -19.51
CA LEU A 137 -4.88 -5.82 -19.27
C LEU A 137 -5.09 -6.11 -17.79
N SER A 138 -4.03 -6.50 -17.09
CA SER A 138 -4.09 -6.75 -15.64
C SER A 138 -4.47 -5.51 -14.85
N LEU A 139 -3.93 -4.34 -15.22
CA LEU A 139 -4.29 -3.06 -14.59
C LEU A 139 -5.78 -2.77 -14.76
N ALA A 140 -6.30 -2.91 -15.99
CA ALA A 140 -7.73 -2.67 -16.27
C ALA A 140 -8.63 -3.61 -15.46
N LEU A 141 -8.30 -4.91 -15.43
CA LEU A 141 -9.02 -5.91 -14.62
C LEU A 141 -8.92 -5.62 -13.12
N GLY A 142 -7.73 -5.24 -12.64
CA GLY A 142 -7.51 -4.92 -11.24
C GLY A 142 -8.31 -3.70 -10.79
N ILE A 143 -8.27 -2.60 -11.55
CA ILE A 143 -9.04 -1.38 -11.26
C ILE A 143 -10.54 -1.68 -11.32
N ALA A 144 -11.02 -2.34 -12.37
CA ALA A 144 -12.42 -2.72 -12.48
C ALA A 144 -12.87 -3.57 -11.29
N GLY A 145 -12.04 -4.54 -10.87
CA GLY A 145 -12.32 -5.39 -9.72
C GLY A 145 -12.44 -4.61 -8.41
N VAL A 146 -11.48 -3.69 -8.12
CA VAL A 146 -11.52 -2.86 -6.90
C VAL A 146 -12.74 -1.92 -6.90
N VAL A 147 -13.06 -1.30 -8.04
CA VAL A 147 -14.26 -0.45 -8.18
C VAL A 147 -15.53 -1.26 -7.94
N MET A 148 -15.64 -2.47 -8.51
CA MET A 148 -16.82 -3.31 -8.30
C MET A 148 -16.97 -3.78 -6.85
N MET A 149 -15.86 -4.08 -6.16
CA MET A 149 -15.88 -4.40 -4.73
C MET A 149 -16.43 -3.22 -3.94
N ALA A 150 -15.91 -2.02 -4.14
CA ALA A 150 -16.34 -0.82 -3.42
C ALA A 150 -17.81 -0.46 -3.69
N LEU A 151 -18.28 -0.62 -4.94
CA LEU A 151 -19.70 -0.41 -5.27
C LEU A 151 -20.59 -1.47 -4.62
N GLY A 152 -20.09 -2.70 -4.45
CA GLY A 152 -20.79 -3.77 -3.75
C GLY A 152 -20.95 -3.49 -2.24
N GLU A 153 -19.94 -2.87 -1.61
CA GLU A 153 -19.99 -2.48 -0.19
C GLU A 153 -20.98 -1.31 0.06
N THR A 154 -20.97 -0.29 -0.80
CA THR A 154 -21.86 0.88 -0.65
C THR A 154 -23.35 0.52 -0.78
N GLY A 155 -23.68 -0.51 -1.53
CA GLY A 155 -25.06 -0.99 -1.68
C GLY A 155 -25.66 -1.54 -0.37
N HIS A 156 -24.84 -1.98 0.58
CA HIS A 156 -25.28 -2.49 1.89
C HIS A 156 -25.22 -1.43 3.00
N GLN A 157 -24.24 -0.53 2.96
CA GLN A 157 -24.09 0.55 3.95
C GLN A 157 -25.13 1.67 3.76
N GLY A 158 -25.73 1.78 2.59
CA GLY A 158 -26.80 2.73 2.29
C GLY A 158 -28.09 2.53 3.09
N MET A 159 -28.22 1.46 3.89
CA MET A 159 -29.38 1.21 4.74
C MET A 159 -29.10 1.40 6.26
N THR A 160 -27.86 1.58 6.69
CA THR A 160 -27.52 1.62 8.12
C THR A 160 -26.83 2.89 8.59
N THR A 161 -26.34 3.72 7.70
CA THR A 161 -26.03 5.11 8.02
C THR A 161 -26.86 5.98 7.08
N PRO A 162 -27.90 6.63 7.54
CA PRO A 162 -28.27 7.85 6.90
C PRO A 162 -26.98 8.70 7.04
N LEU A 163 -26.24 8.96 5.96
CA LEU A 163 -25.78 10.32 5.83
C LEU A 163 -26.94 11.11 6.38
N ALA A 164 -26.72 11.83 7.49
CA ALA A 164 -27.67 12.82 7.88
C ALA A 164 -27.83 13.70 6.65
N ALA A 165 -28.77 13.28 5.78
CA ALA A 165 -29.50 14.12 4.90
C ALA A 165 -30.41 14.95 5.85
N GLY A 166 -29.72 15.62 6.77
CA GLY A 166 -30.22 16.90 7.22
C GLY A 166 -30.31 17.65 5.92
N GLN A 167 -31.54 17.81 5.45
CA GLN A 167 -31.93 18.89 4.56
C GLN A 167 -31.51 20.17 5.27
N SER A 168 -30.21 20.43 5.24
CA SER A 168 -29.65 21.72 5.61
C SER A 168 -30.00 22.61 4.43
N ALA A 169 -31.05 23.43 4.64
CA ALA A 169 -31.45 24.52 3.75
C ALA A 169 -30.33 25.57 3.58
N ASP A 170 -29.11 25.25 3.92
CA ASP A 170 -27.96 26.15 3.88
C ASP A 170 -26.95 25.63 2.86
N GLY A 171 -26.95 26.19 1.65
CA GLY A 171 -26.03 25.86 0.57
C GLY A 171 -24.54 25.97 0.94
N ARG A 172 -24.20 26.58 2.07
CA ARG A 172 -22.85 26.63 2.63
C ARG A 172 -22.38 25.30 3.18
N LEU A 173 -23.24 24.53 3.86
CA LEU A 173 -22.88 23.22 4.44
C LEU A 173 -22.66 22.20 3.33
N ALA A 174 -23.51 22.18 2.29
CA ALA A 174 -23.33 21.30 1.12
C ALA A 174 -22.02 21.59 0.37
N PHE A 175 -21.63 22.86 0.25
CA PHE A 175 -20.36 23.25 -0.37
C PHE A 175 -19.13 22.84 0.45
N THR A 176 -19.19 22.91 1.79
CA THR A 176 -18.10 22.46 2.65
C THR A 176 -17.90 20.94 2.61
N ASP A 177 -18.98 20.16 2.54
CA ASP A 177 -18.93 18.71 2.42
C ASP A 177 -18.37 18.25 1.07
N GLU A 178 -18.76 18.92 -0.03
CA GLU A 178 -18.24 18.68 -1.36
C GLU A 178 -16.72 18.99 -1.44
N LEU A 179 -16.30 20.12 -0.86
CA LEU A 179 -14.88 20.49 -0.80
C LEU A 179 -14.07 19.50 0.03
N ALA A 180 -14.60 19.03 1.17
CA ALA A 180 -13.95 18.00 1.99
C ALA A 180 -13.80 16.69 1.22
N ARG A 181 -14.83 16.26 0.48
CA ARG A 181 -14.80 15.09 -0.37
C ARG A 181 -13.75 15.21 -1.48
N LEU A 182 -13.68 16.34 -2.18
CA LEU A 182 -12.67 16.61 -3.22
C LEU A 182 -11.25 16.59 -2.63
N ALA A 183 -11.05 17.18 -1.45
CA ALA A 183 -9.79 17.13 -0.72
C ALA A 183 -9.40 15.68 -0.37
N GLY A 184 -10.37 14.86 0.07
CA GLY A 184 -10.16 13.44 0.32
C GLY A 184 -9.74 12.67 -0.92
N ILE A 185 -10.35 12.94 -2.07
CA ILE A 185 -9.97 12.36 -3.37
C ILE A 185 -8.52 12.75 -3.72
N ALA A 186 -8.17 14.03 -3.60
CA ALA A 186 -6.81 14.51 -3.87
C ALA A 186 -5.77 13.84 -2.96
N LEU A 187 -6.09 13.67 -1.66
CA LEU A 187 -5.23 12.95 -0.73
C LEU A 187 -5.08 11.46 -1.09
N GLY A 188 -6.13 10.79 -1.58
CA GLY A 188 -6.03 9.42 -2.09
C GLY A 188 -5.07 9.30 -3.28
N ILE A 189 -5.10 10.27 -4.21
CA ILE A 189 -4.14 10.34 -5.32
C ILE A 189 -2.72 10.56 -4.78
N ILE A 190 -2.53 11.49 -3.84
CA ILE A 190 -1.23 11.75 -3.21
C ILE A 190 -0.71 10.49 -2.52
N ALA A 191 -1.56 9.75 -1.81
CA ALA A 191 -1.19 8.49 -1.19
C ALA A 191 -0.72 7.46 -2.22
N GLY A 192 -1.46 7.24 -3.31
CA GLY A 192 -1.06 6.31 -4.36
C GLY A 192 0.25 6.71 -5.05
N VAL A 193 0.43 8.01 -5.34
CA VAL A 193 1.67 8.54 -5.95
C VAL A 193 2.87 8.39 -5.01
N THR A 194 2.73 8.71 -3.73
CA THR A 194 3.83 8.59 -2.76
C THR A 194 4.18 7.14 -2.47
N TYR A 195 3.19 6.23 -2.44
CA TYR A 195 3.43 4.78 -2.39
C TYR A 195 4.26 4.30 -3.60
N ALA A 196 3.87 4.68 -4.81
CA ALA A 196 4.61 4.36 -6.02
C ALA A 196 6.03 4.96 -6.00
N ALA A 197 6.15 6.20 -5.56
CA ALA A 197 7.43 6.92 -5.53
C ALA A 197 8.44 6.27 -4.58
N TYR A 198 8.08 5.98 -3.31
CA TYR A 198 9.03 5.32 -2.42
C TYR A 198 9.38 3.91 -2.88
N SER A 199 8.44 3.18 -3.48
CA SER A 199 8.69 1.85 -4.04
C SER A 199 9.71 1.89 -5.17
N LEU A 200 9.58 2.86 -6.09
CA LEU A 200 10.54 3.07 -7.16
C LEU A 200 11.89 3.54 -6.62
N ILE A 201 11.90 4.48 -5.66
CA ILE A 201 13.13 4.98 -5.03
C ILE A 201 13.89 3.83 -4.35
N ALA A 202 13.19 3.00 -3.55
CA ALA A 202 13.79 1.83 -2.91
C ALA A 202 14.42 0.88 -3.95
N ARG A 203 13.68 0.56 -5.02
CA ARG A 203 14.19 -0.26 -6.12
C ARG A 203 15.43 0.36 -6.78
N ARG A 204 15.41 1.66 -7.08
CA ARG A 204 16.55 2.39 -7.67
C ARG A 204 17.78 2.39 -6.76
N MET A 205 17.58 2.50 -5.46
CA MET A 205 18.66 2.36 -4.50
C MET A 205 19.29 0.96 -4.55
N MET A 206 18.46 -0.08 -4.68
CA MET A 206 18.90 -1.47 -4.83
C MET A 206 19.64 -1.69 -6.17
N GLU A 207 19.15 -1.16 -7.28
CA GLU A 207 19.79 -1.18 -8.58
C GLU A 207 21.14 -0.43 -8.56
N GLY A 208 21.26 0.60 -7.72
CA GLY A 208 22.51 1.32 -7.44
C GLY A 208 23.46 0.63 -6.47
N GLY A 209 23.26 -0.67 -6.17
CA GLY A 209 24.14 -1.49 -5.35
C GLY A 209 23.87 -1.45 -3.85
N ILE A 210 22.82 -0.75 -3.38
CA ILE A 210 22.46 -0.74 -1.96
C ILE A 210 21.69 -2.05 -1.65
N HIS A 211 22.12 -2.75 -0.60
CA HIS A 211 21.45 -3.96 -0.15
C HIS A 211 19.96 -3.69 0.16
N ALA A 212 19.05 -4.60 -0.24
CA ALA A 212 17.61 -4.40 -0.12
C ALA A 212 17.15 -4.02 1.31
N ARG A 213 17.70 -4.70 2.34
CA ARG A 213 17.41 -4.35 3.74
C ARG A 213 17.92 -2.96 4.10
N ALA A 214 19.09 -2.53 3.61
CA ALA A 214 19.63 -1.20 3.85
C ALA A 214 18.77 -0.12 3.17
N ALA A 215 18.31 -0.34 1.94
CA ALA A 215 17.43 0.55 1.23
C ALA A 215 16.11 0.73 1.99
N MET A 216 15.38 -0.36 2.28
CA MET A 216 14.11 -0.30 3.01
C MET A 216 14.30 0.23 4.44
N GLY A 217 15.28 -0.29 5.18
CA GLY A 217 15.55 0.12 6.56
C GLY A 217 15.93 1.60 6.68
N SER A 218 16.65 2.18 5.73
CA SER A 218 16.98 3.61 5.74
C SER A 218 15.76 4.48 5.44
N LEU A 219 14.94 4.14 4.44
CA LEU A 219 13.73 4.90 4.12
C LEU A 219 12.72 4.86 5.27
N PHE A 220 12.38 3.64 5.70
CA PHE A 220 11.37 3.42 6.74
C PHE A 220 11.85 3.82 8.12
N GLY A 221 13.15 3.69 8.42
CA GLY A 221 13.73 4.13 9.68
C GLY A 221 13.68 5.65 9.86
N VAL A 222 14.10 6.42 8.82
CA VAL A 222 13.99 7.88 8.84
C VAL A 222 12.53 8.32 8.92
N ALA A 223 11.65 7.70 8.14
CA ALA A 223 10.21 7.96 8.19
C ALA A 223 9.62 7.60 9.56
N GLY A 224 10.08 6.49 10.16
CA GLY A 224 9.64 6.03 11.47
C GLY A 224 9.91 7.04 12.58
N ILE A 225 11.09 7.65 12.57
CA ILE A 225 11.43 8.74 13.52
C ILE A 225 10.43 9.90 13.36
N ALA A 226 10.18 10.34 12.14
CA ALA A 226 9.27 11.46 11.88
C ALA A 226 7.81 11.13 12.28
N LEU A 227 7.33 9.91 11.97
CA LEU A 227 5.98 9.48 12.31
C LEU A 227 5.78 9.35 13.84
N ILE A 228 6.75 8.77 14.56
CA ILE A 228 6.66 8.65 16.02
C ILE A 228 6.77 10.01 16.70
N ALA A 229 7.64 10.92 16.21
CA ALA A 229 7.71 12.28 16.71
C ALA A 229 6.40 13.05 16.49
N GLY A 230 5.81 12.94 15.29
CA GLY A 230 4.51 13.54 14.96
C GLY A 230 3.37 12.96 15.79
N LEU A 231 3.36 11.63 16.01
CA LEU A 231 2.38 10.97 16.87
C LEU A 231 2.53 11.43 18.33
N GLY A 232 3.77 11.49 18.85
CA GLY A 232 4.02 11.98 20.21
C GLY A 232 3.50 13.40 20.43
N LEU A 233 3.68 14.29 19.43
CA LEU A 233 3.11 15.63 19.46
C LEU A 233 1.57 15.60 19.43
N SER A 234 0.96 14.75 18.61
CA SER A 234 -0.49 14.62 18.55
C SER A 234 -1.09 14.05 19.83
N MET A 235 -0.37 13.16 20.54
CA MET A 235 -0.78 12.63 21.85
C MET A 235 -0.81 13.69 22.94
N LEU A 236 -0.03 14.75 22.83
CA LEU A 236 -0.04 15.88 23.75
C LEU A 236 -1.26 16.79 23.55
N VAL A 237 -1.84 16.80 22.34
CA VAL A 237 -2.91 17.70 21.94
C VAL A 237 -4.28 16.99 21.87
N ALA A 238 -4.29 15.74 21.42
CA ALA A 238 -5.48 14.91 21.26
C ALA A 238 -5.23 13.55 21.92
N ASP A 239 -6.13 13.08 22.76
CA ASP A 239 -6.07 11.74 23.37
C ASP A 239 -6.36 10.65 22.33
N PRO A 240 -5.38 9.98 21.72
CA PRO A 240 -5.61 9.01 20.68
C PRO A 240 -6.07 7.64 21.19
N ARG A 241 -6.22 7.44 22.50
CA ARG A 241 -6.65 6.18 23.15
C ARG A 241 -5.90 4.91 22.71
N LEU A 242 -4.76 5.08 22.05
CA LEU A 242 -4.01 3.99 21.41
C LEU A 242 -3.60 2.89 22.41
N PHE A 243 -3.32 3.28 23.67
CA PHE A 243 -2.90 2.39 24.75
C PHE A 243 -3.87 2.40 25.93
N ALA A 244 -5.09 2.91 25.74
CA ALA A 244 -6.09 3.01 26.80
C ALA A 244 -6.54 1.64 27.35
N THR A 245 -6.51 0.61 26.51
CA THR A 245 -6.83 -0.77 26.87
C THR A 245 -5.77 -1.74 26.36
N ALA A 246 -5.70 -2.94 26.97
CA ALA A 246 -4.84 -4.01 26.48
C ALA A 246 -5.22 -4.46 25.05
N GLY A 247 -6.50 -4.38 24.68
CA GLY A 247 -6.98 -4.65 23.33
C GLY A 247 -6.42 -3.66 22.31
N ASN A 248 -6.55 -2.36 22.59
CA ASN A 248 -6.02 -1.30 21.72
C ASN A 248 -4.50 -1.43 21.54
N ALA A 249 -3.76 -1.65 22.63
CA ALA A 249 -2.32 -1.87 22.60
C ALA A 249 -1.97 -3.13 21.78
N GLY A 250 -2.73 -4.21 21.93
CA GLY A 250 -2.55 -5.46 21.18
C GLY A 250 -2.74 -5.26 19.67
N VAL A 251 -3.80 -4.55 19.26
CA VAL A 251 -4.05 -4.22 17.85
C VAL A 251 -2.93 -3.32 17.30
N ALA A 252 -2.53 -2.28 18.04
CA ALA A 252 -1.46 -1.38 17.62
C ALA A 252 -0.13 -2.13 17.42
N LEU A 253 0.22 -3.02 18.37
CA LEU A 253 1.41 -3.87 18.27
C LEU A 253 1.33 -4.86 17.10
N TYR A 254 0.20 -5.53 16.93
CA TYR A 254 -0.04 -6.41 15.79
C TYR A 254 0.18 -5.68 14.46
N MET A 255 -0.44 -4.50 14.32
CA MET A 255 -0.31 -3.67 13.11
C MET A 255 1.14 -3.26 12.84
N ALA A 256 1.89 -2.93 13.90
CA ALA A 256 3.31 -2.59 13.77
C ALA A 256 4.18 -3.78 13.37
N LEU A 257 3.99 -4.94 14.03
CA LEU A 257 4.88 -6.10 13.87
C LEU A 257 4.54 -6.92 12.63
N VAL A 258 3.26 -7.14 12.33
CA VAL A 258 2.85 -8.08 11.28
C VAL A 258 2.72 -7.35 9.93
N PRO A 259 1.74 -6.49 9.68
CA PRO A 259 1.62 -5.85 8.38
C PRO A 259 2.75 -4.85 8.10
N MET A 260 3.12 -3.99 9.06
CA MET A 260 4.08 -2.92 8.76
C MET A 260 5.54 -3.36 8.82
N PHE A 261 5.91 -4.22 9.74
CA PHE A 261 7.30 -4.69 9.81
C PHE A 261 7.52 -5.89 8.87
N LEU A 262 6.86 -7.04 9.09
CA LEU A 262 7.06 -8.24 8.28
C LEU A 262 6.57 -8.05 6.83
N GLY A 263 5.43 -7.39 6.64
CA GLY A 263 4.91 -7.10 5.30
C GLY A 263 5.89 -6.29 4.46
N TYR A 264 6.45 -5.22 5.00
CA TYR A 264 7.42 -4.41 4.25
C TYR A 264 8.81 -5.06 4.10
N LEU A 265 9.21 -5.98 4.98
CA LEU A 265 10.39 -6.82 4.74
C LEU A 265 10.19 -7.72 3.50
N ALA A 266 9.02 -8.35 3.40
CA ALA A 266 8.67 -9.19 2.26
C ALA A 266 8.52 -8.35 0.97
N PHE A 267 7.87 -7.20 1.04
CA PHE A 267 7.74 -6.26 -0.07
C PHE A 267 9.10 -5.78 -0.59
N GLY A 268 10.02 -5.40 0.31
CA GLY A 268 11.37 -4.99 -0.05
C GLY A 268 12.18 -6.11 -0.69
N TYR A 269 11.98 -7.36 -0.24
CA TYR A 269 12.56 -8.53 -0.91
C TYR A 269 12.00 -8.69 -2.34
N GLY A 270 10.70 -8.49 -2.52
CA GLY A 270 10.06 -8.52 -3.84
C GLY A 270 10.62 -7.45 -4.78
N LEU A 271 10.72 -6.20 -4.32
CA LEU A 271 11.25 -5.08 -5.09
C LEU A 271 12.69 -5.29 -5.59
N LYS A 272 13.47 -6.16 -4.95
CA LYS A 272 14.81 -6.54 -5.44
C LYS A 272 14.76 -7.23 -6.80
N THR A 273 13.67 -7.93 -7.11
CA THR A 273 13.61 -8.85 -8.26
C THR A 273 12.54 -8.51 -9.28
N ILE A 274 11.51 -7.74 -8.91
CA ILE A 274 10.44 -7.32 -9.80
C ILE A 274 10.34 -5.79 -9.84
N THR A 275 9.73 -5.24 -10.91
CA THR A 275 9.55 -3.80 -11.08
C THR A 275 8.58 -3.23 -10.06
N ALA A 276 8.67 -1.93 -9.76
CA ALA A 276 7.75 -1.27 -8.82
C ALA A 276 6.31 -1.29 -9.34
N SER A 277 6.12 -1.11 -10.67
CA SER A 277 4.80 -1.21 -11.31
C SER A 277 4.19 -2.61 -11.20
N LYS A 278 5.00 -3.66 -11.31
CA LYS A 278 4.54 -5.04 -11.08
C LYS A 278 4.24 -5.28 -9.59
N ALA A 279 5.10 -4.81 -8.70
CA ALA A 279 4.91 -4.96 -7.26
C ALA A 279 3.63 -4.28 -6.79
N THR A 280 3.40 -3.00 -7.14
CA THR A 280 2.18 -2.26 -6.78
C THR A 280 0.91 -2.87 -7.40
N LEU A 281 1.01 -3.50 -8.57
CA LEU A 281 -0.14 -4.21 -9.16
C LEU A 281 -0.44 -5.53 -8.43
N LEU A 282 0.58 -6.24 -7.95
CA LEU A 282 0.40 -7.46 -7.15
C LEU A 282 -0.18 -7.16 -5.75
N THR A 283 -0.02 -5.94 -5.24
CA THR A 283 -0.65 -5.56 -3.95
C THR A 283 -2.17 -5.40 -4.04
N LEU A 284 -2.76 -5.46 -5.24
CA LEU A 284 -4.22 -5.64 -5.38
C LEU A 284 -4.74 -6.94 -4.74
N PHE A 285 -3.87 -7.83 -4.31
CA PHE A 285 -4.23 -8.98 -3.47
C PHE A 285 -4.76 -8.57 -2.09
N GLU A 286 -4.32 -7.42 -1.57
CA GLU A 286 -4.72 -6.89 -0.27
C GLU A 286 -6.24 -6.75 -0.11
N PRO A 287 -6.98 -6.02 -0.98
CA PRO A 287 -8.45 -5.90 -0.84
C PRO A 287 -9.18 -7.24 -0.97
N LEU A 288 -8.64 -8.18 -1.75
CA LEU A 288 -9.22 -9.53 -1.84
C LEU A 288 -9.13 -10.27 -0.50
N VAL A 289 -7.98 -10.19 0.15
CA VAL A 289 -7.77 -10.78 1.49
C VAL A 289 -8.65 -10.09 2.52
N ALA A 290 -8.69 -8.75 2.50
CA ALA A 290 -9.51 -7.96 3.42
C ALA A 290 -10.99 -8.34 3.32
N ALA A 291 -11.53 -8.46 2.10
CA ALA A 291 -12.91 -8.86 1.87
C ALA A 291 -13.21 -10.30 2.36
N LEU A 292 -12.31 -11.25 2.10
CA LEU A 292 -12.47 -12.61 2.60
C LEU A 292 -12.49 -12.68 4.14
N LEU A 293 -11.62 -11.89 4.79
CA LEU A 293 -11.58 -11.82 6.26
C LEU A 293 -12.82 -11.08 6.82
N ALA A 294 -13.31 -10.05 6.15
CA ALA A 294 -14.55 -9.36 6.53
C ALA A 294 -15.74 -10.33 6.54
N VAL A 295 -15.86 -11.20 5.53
CA VAL A 295 -16.92 -12.22 5.49
C VAL A 295 -16.72 -13.29 6.54
N THR A 296 -15.50 -13.83 6.69
CA THR A 296 -15.26 -15.02 7.50
C THR A 296 -15.10 -14.74 8.99
N ILE A 297 -14.56 -13.56 9.36
CA ILE A 297 -14.26 -13.20 10.75
C ILE A 297 -15.29 -12.18 11.28
N VAL A 298 -15.59 -11.15 10.50
CA VAL A 298 -16.49 -10.07 10.92
C VAL A 298 -17.96 -10.45 10.66
N GLY A 299 -18.23 -11.36 9.72
CA GLY A 299 -19.57 -11.79 9.35
C GLY A 299 -20.27 -10.83 8.36
N GLU A 300 -19.51 -10.00 7.65
CA GLU A 300 -20.05 -9.09 6.65
C GLU A 300 -20.59 -9.84 5.42
N HIS A 301 -21.61 -9.25 4.79
CA HIS A 301 -22.18 -9.79 3.55
C HIS A 301 -21.67 -8.99 2.36
N ILE A 302 -21.06 -9.68 1.40
CA ILE A 302 -20.60 -9.07 0.14
C ILE A 302 -21.67 -9.25 -0.93
N ALA A 303 -22.07 -8.14 -1.57
CA ALA A 303 -22.99 -8.17 -2.71
C ALA A 303 -22.40 -8.99 -3.88
N PRO A 304 -23.24 -9.58 -4.77
CA PRO A 304 -22.77 -10.32 -5.94
C PRO A 304 -21.78 -9.53 -6.82
N LEU A 305 -21.93 -8.22 -6.90
CA LEU A 305 -21.03 -7.33 -7.61
C LEU A 305 -19.61 -7.33 -6.97
N GLY A 306 -19.52 -7.35 -5.65
CA GLY A 306 -18.24 -7.45 -4.94
C GLY A 306 -17.53 -8.78 -5.20
N TRP A 307 -18.26 -9.89 -5.21
CA TRP A 307 -17.71 -11.20 -5.57
C TRP A 307 -17.16 -11.22 -7.01
N LEU A 308 -17.86 -10.61 -7.97
CA LEU A 308 -17.36 -10.47 -9.33
C LEU A 308 -16.08 -9.62 -9.36
N GLY A 309 -16.02 -8.53 -8.58
CA GLY A 309 -14.80 -7.73 -8.40
C GLY A 309 -13.62 -8.56 -7.90
N MET A 310 -13.84 -9.42 -6.90
CA MET A 310 -12.81 -10.33 -6.39
C MET A 310 -12.29 -11.29 -7.45
N VAL A 311 -13.16 -11.83 -8.30
CA VAL A 311 -12.77 -12.70 -9.42
C VAL A 311 -11.90 -11.94 -10.42
N LEU A 312 -12.25 -10.69 -10.77
CA LEU A 312 -11.43 -9.87 -11.67
C LEU A 312 -10.04 -9.60 -11.11
N ILE A 313 -9.94 -9.29 -9.81
CA ILE A 313 -8.63 -9.13 -9.14
C ILE A 313 -7.85 -10.46 -9.17
N ALA A 314 -8.47 -11.59 -8.87
CA ALA A 314 -7.81 -12.88 -8.94
C ALA A 314 -7.25 -13.18 -10.36
N VAL A 315 -8.01 -12.88 -11.40
CA VAL A 315 -7.56 -13.00 -12.81
C VAL A 315 -6.38 -12.07 -13.07
N CYS A 316 -6.46 -10.80 -12.65
CA CYS A 316 -5.36 -9.84 -12.75
C CYS A 316 -4.06 -10.43 -12.13
N LEU A 317 -4.14 -10.95 -10.91
CA LEU A 317 -3.00 -11.50 -10.20
C LEU A 317 -2.40 -12.73 -10.90
N VAL A 318 -3.25 -13.64 -11.39
CA VAL A 318 -2.80 -14.83 -12.15
C VAL A 318 -2.02 -14.43 -13.40
N ILE A 319 -2.48 -13.39 -14.12
CA ILE A 319 -1.77 -12.86 -15.29
C ILE A 319 -0.40 -12.30 -14.89
N GLN A 320 -0.32 -11.60 -13.76
CA GLN A 320 0.92 -10.95 -13.32
C GLN A 320 1.94 -11.90 -12.70
N VAL A 321 1.51 -12.97 -12.04
CA VAL A 321 2.43 -13.98 -11.48
C VAL A 321 3.09 -14.78 -12.59
N LYS A 322 2.40 -14.99 -13.72
CA LYS A 322 2.99 -15.70 -14.86
C LYS A 322 4.25 -14.98 -15.35
N PRO A 323 5.32 -15.74 -15.71
CA PRO A 323 6.51 -15.16 -16.29
C PRO A 323 6.17 -14.46 -17.60
N GLN A 324 6.41 -13.17 -17.67
CA GLN A 324 6.21 -12.43 -18.91
C GLN A 324 7.44 -12.66 -19.82
N ARG A 325 7.20 -13.08 -21.05
CA ARG A 325 8.25 -13.11 -22.08
C ARG A 325 8.66 -11.66 -22.36
N SER A 326 9.93 -11.35 -22.13
CA SER A 326 10.52 -10.09 -22.62
C SER A 326 10.34 -10.04 -24.13
N ILE A 327 9.58 -9.05 -24.61
CA ILE A 327 9.59 -8.67 -26.02
C ILE A 327 10.86 -7.81 -26.16
N GLU A 328 11.91 -8.41 -26.70
CA GLU A 328 13.11 -7.70 -27.15
C GLU A 328 12.77 -6.74 -28.30
#